data_9d3a16769893059e71e0382d22bb5de4
#
_entry.id   9d3a16769893059e71e0382d22bb5de4
#
_cell.length_a   1.000
_cell.length_b   1.000
_cell.length_c   1.000
_cell.angle_alpha   90.00
_cell.angle_beta   90.00
_cell.angle_gamma   90.00
#
_symmetry.space_group_name_H-M   'P 1'
#
loop_
_entity.id
_entity.type
_entity.pdbx_description
1 polymer ?
#
loop_
_entity_poly.entity_id
_entity_poly.type
_entity_poly.pdbx_seq_one_letter_code
_entity_poly.pdbx_strand_id
1 'polypeptide(L)'
;MLNDDELIERIKKGNDQAAEDLINRYYKSILRYCKWHCSSLEKAEDLTQETFYRLFKNLSGYNGKQKFKAYLYTIANHLCVDESRKIPFYPLEDGENIVDECNKILQVEDKAEIKYLLGVLSPEQREAIILRFGEQLSFDEIAKVMGCNMRTAQSRVRHGLKIMRKEQRNGR
;
A
#
# COMPACT_ATOMS: atom_id res chain seq x y z
N MET A 1 16.55 12.93 13.53
CA MET A 1 15.15 12.48 13.33
C MET A 1 15.02 11.09 13.94
N LEU A 2 14.07 10.90 14.84
CA LEU A 2 13.86 9.60 15.49
C LEU A 2 13.42 8.55 14.46
N ASN A 3 13.92 7.32 14.58
CA ASN A 3 13.42 6.20 13.80
C ASN A 3 12.06 5.70 14.34
N ASP A 4 11.40 4.79 13.60
CA ASP A 4 10.07 4.32 13.98
C ASP A 4 10.06 3.60 15.33
N ASP A 5 11.06 2.77 15.61
CA ASP A 5 11.15 2.02 16.87
C ASP A 5 11.34 2.96 18.07
N GLU A 6 12.14 4.03 17.91
CA GLU A 6 12.29 5.06 18.95
C GLU A 6 11.00 5.83 19.22
N LEU A 7 10.24 6.17 18.16
CA LEU A 7 8.92 6.80 18.31
C LEU A 7 7.95 5.87 19.04
N ILE A 8 7.89 4.60 18.65
CA ILE A 8 7.02 3.60 19.26
C ILE A 8 7.31 3.42 20.76
N GLU A 9 8.58 3.34 21.12
CA GLU A 9 8.97 3.23 22.54
C GLU A 9 8.56 4.47 23.37
N ARG A 10 8.63 5.67 22.78
CA ARG A 10 8.14 6.89 23.42
C ARG A 10 6.61 6.91 23.54
N ILE A 11 5.91 6.45 22.50
CA ILE A 11 4.43 6.34 22.53
C ILE A 11 3.97 5.39 23.61
N LYS A 12 4.62 4.22 23.75
CA LYS A 12 4.34 3.26 24.83
C LYS A 12 4.54 3.83 26.23
N LYS A 13 5.39 4.87 26.35
CA LYS A 13 5.62 5.62 27.61
C LYS A 13 4.66 6.82 27.77
N GLY A 14 3.66 6.96 26.91
CA GLY A 14 2.66 8.02 26.99
C GLY A 14 3.09 9.34 26.39
N ASN A 15 4.00 9.37 25.41
CA ASN A 15 4.42 10.59 24.74
C ASN A 15 3.52 10.89 23.53
N ASP A 16 2.60 11.84 23.69
CA ASP A 16 1.64 12.23 22.64
C ASP A 16 2.32 12.87 21.42
N GLN A 17 3.39 13.64 21.62
CA GLN A 17 4.13 14.24 20.50
C GLN A 17 4.76 13.18 19.59
N ALA A 18 5.26 12.08 20.16
CA ALA A 18 5.78 10.96 19.36
C ALA A 18 4.68 10.29 18.54
N ALA A 19 3.44 10.24 19.04
CA ALA A 19 2.30 9.74 18.29
C ALA A 19 1.94 10.66 17.12
N GLU A 20 1.91 11.97 17.33
CA GLU A 20 1.71 12.94 16.25
C GLU A 20 2.80 12.85 15.18
N ASP A 21 4.07 12.73 15.58
CA ASP A 21 5.20 12.59 14.66
C ASP A 21 5.06 11.33 13.80
N LEU A 22 4.62 10.22 14.38
CA LEU A 22 4.40 8.97 13.68
C LEU A 22 3.24 9.07 12.68
N ILE A 23 2.12 9.67 13.08
CA ILE A 23 0.97 9.95 12.21
C ILE A 23 1.42 10.82 11.04
N ASN A 24 2.07 11.95 11.31
CA ASN A 24 2.51 12.89 10.27
C ASN A 24 3.47 12.24 9.26
N ARG A 25 4.29 11.31 9.71
CA ARG A 25 5.21 10.54 8.83
C ARG A 25 4.50 9.66 7.84
N TYR A 26 3.42 9.01 8.25
CA TYR A 26 2.76 7.95 7.46
C TYR A 26 1.38 8.32 6.91
N TYR A 27 0.73 9.37 7.41
CA TYR A 27 -0.65 9.70 7.05
C TYR A 27 -0.88 9.81 5.53
N LYS A 28 -0.04 10.59 4.85
CA LYS A 28 -0.16 10.79 3.40
C LYS A 28 0.00 9.49 2.62
N SER A 29 0.94 8.64 3.03
CA SER A 29 1.20 7.35 2.36
C SER A 29 0.04 6.38 2.58
N ILE A 30 -0.49 6.28 3.80
CA ILE A 30 -1.64 5.43 4.09
C ILE A 30 -2.90 5.94 3.40
N LEU A 31 -3.15 7.26 3.39
CA LEU A 31 -4.27 7.84 2.66
C LEU A 31 -4.20 7.54 1.16
N ARG A 32 -3.03 7.70 0.55
CA ARG A 32 -2.79 7.35 -0.86
C ARG A 32 -3.07 5.87 -1.10
N TYR A 33 -2.58 4.99 -0.25
CA TYR A 33 -2.83 3.56 -0.32
C TYR A 33 -4.33 3.24 -0.23
N CYS A 34 -5.05 3.85 0.73
CA CYS A 34 -6.50 3.67 0.86
C CYS A 34 -7.27 4.14 -0.39
N LYS A 35 -6.81 5.20 -1.06
CA LYS A 35 -7.42 5.69 -2.31
C LYS A 35 -7.36 4.69 -3.46
N TRP A 36 -6.41 3.76 -3.46
CA TRP A 36 -6.39 2.66 -4.43
C TRP A 36 -7.55 1.68 -4.26
N HIS A 37 -8.14 1.63 -3.08
CA HIS A 37 -9.15 0.64 -2.68
C HIS A 37 -10.58 1.18 -2.59
N CYS A 38 -10.79 2.46 -2.86
CA CYS A 38 -12.11 3.09 -2.79
C CYS A 38 -12.26 4.21 -3.82
N SER A 39 -13.52 4.57 -4.09
CA SER A 39 -13.90 5.61 -5.07
C SER A 39 -14.34 6.92 -4.41
N SER A 40 -14.26 7.03 -3.08
CA SER A 40 -14.70 8.20 -2.30
C SER A 40 -13.58 8.64 -1.36
N LEU A 41 -13.30 9.95 -1.35
CA LEU A 41 -12.30 10.53 -0.45
C LEU A 41 -12.68 10.33 1.03
N GLU A 42 -13.95 10.53 1.36
CA GLU A 42 -14.48 10.30 2.70
C GLU A 42 -14.16 8.87 3.17
N LYS A 43 -14.38 7.88 2.31
CA LYS A 43 -14.08 6.48 2.61
C LYS A 43 -12.59 6.23 2.78
N ALA A 44 -11.74 6.84 1.94
CA ALA A 44 -10.29 6.72 2.07
C ALA A 44 -9.79 7.33 3.39
N GLU A 45 -10.35 8.47 3.79
CA GLU A 45 -10.05 9.11 5.07
C GLU A 45 -10.51 8.25 6.26
N ASP A 46 -11.71 7.67 6.20
CA ASP A 46 -12.22 6.77 7.23
C ASP A 46 -11.31 5.54 7.41
N LEU A 47 -10.91 4.90 6.31
CA LEU A 47 -9.98 3.76 6.33
C LEU A 47 -8.61 4.14 6.90
N THR A 48 -8.14 5.34 6.58
CA THR A 48 -6.87 5.87 7.11
C THR A 48 -6.97 6.08 8.60
N GLN A 49 -8.02 6.73 9.09
CA GLN A 49 -8.24 6.95 10.53
C GLN A 49 -8.40 5.63 11.28
N GLU A 50 -9.17 4.69 10.75
CA GLU A 50 -9.33 3.35 11.34
C GLU A 50 -8.00 2.58 11.39
N THR A 51 -7.14 2.75 10.39
CA THR A 51 -5.80 2.16 10.37
C THR A 51 -4.98 2.65 11.57
N PHE A 52 -4.90 3.96 11.79
CA PHE A 52 -4.16 4.54 12.92
C PHE A 52 -4.82 4.21 14.26
N TYR A 53 -6.15 4.21 14.34
CA TYR A 53 -6.86 3.78 15.54
C TYR A 53 -6.48 2.36 15.95
N ARG A 54 -6.51 1.40 15.01
CA ARG A 54 -6.10 0.01 15.26
C ARG A 54 -4.61 -0.12 15.59
N LEU A 55 -3.77 0.67 14.94
CA LEU A 55 -2.35 0.73 15.25
C LEU A 55 -2.15 1.06 16.73
N PHE A 56 -2.69 2.18 17.21
CA PHE A 56 -2.47 2.62 18.59
C PHE A 56 -3.13 1.71 19.60
N LYS A 57 -4.32 1.18 19.30
CA LYS A 57 -5.00 0.22 20.18
C LYS A 57 -4.17 -1.04 20.41
N ASN A 58 -3.42 -1.51 19.42
CA ASN A 58 -2.65 -2.75 19.47
C ASN A 58 -1.14 -2.53 19.60
N LEU A 59 -0.70 -1.29 19.75
CA LEU A 59 0.72 -0.94 19.74
C LEU A 59 1.53 -1.59 20.86
N SER A 60 0.91 -1.87 22.01
CA SER A 60 1.55 -2.59 23.12
C SER A 60 2.05 -3.99 22.73
N GLY A 61 1.37 -4.64 21.80
CA GLY A 61 1.75 -5.96 21.26
C GLY A 61 2.81 -5.91 20.16
N TYR A 62 3.13 -4.75 19.64
CA TYR A 62 4.20 -4.61 18.66
C TYR A 62 5.57 -4.78 19.33
N ASN A 63 6.38 -5.72 18.83
CA ASN A 63 7.63 -6.13 19.48
C ASN A 63 8.89 -5.80 18.66
N GLY A 64 8.78 -5.02 17.59
CA GLY A 64 9.92 -4.63 16.74
C GLY A 64 10.48 -5.75 15.85
N LYS A 65 9.95 -6.98 15.92
CA LYS A 65 10.42 -8.11 15.09
C LYS A 65 10.05 -7.97 13.61
N GLN A 66 9.07 -7.14 13.32
CA GLN A 66 8.68 -6.78 11.95
C GLN A 66 9.09 -5.34 11.69
N LYS A 67 9.47 -5.02 10.45
CA LYS A 67 9.62 -3.62 10.08
C LYS A 67 8.29 -2.89 10.30
N PHE A 68 8.33 -1.77 11.00
CA PHE A 68 7.13 -1.03 11.37
C PHE A 68 6.26 -0.70 10.15
N LYS A 69 6.88 -0.29 9.05
CA LYS A 69 6.17 -0.02 7.81
C LYS A 69 5.32 -1.22 7.35
N ALA A 70 5.87 -2.44 7.35
CA ALA A 70 5.12 -3.64 6.98
C ALA A 70 3.97 -3.93 7.95
N TYR A 71 4.17 -3.71 9.24
CA TYR A 71 3.12 -3.86 10.25
C TYR A 71 1.96 -2.87 10.02
N LEU A 72 2.26 -1.60 9.80
CA LEU A 72 1.26 -0.58 9.52
C LEU A 72 0.47 -0.88 8.24
N TYR A 73 1.17 -1.24 7.15
CA TYR A 73 0.51 -1.60 5.89
C TYR A 73 -0.29 -2.90 5.99
N THR A 74 0.06 -3.83 6.87
CA THR A 74 -0.77 -5.03 7.13
C THR A 74 -2.12 -4.64 7.71
N ILE A 75 -2.16 -3.70 8.65
CA ILE A 75 -3.41 -3.18 9.21
C ILE A 75 -4.24 -2.51 8.11
N ALA A 76 -3.63 -1.60 7.34
CA ALA A 76 -4.30 -0.92 6.23
C ALA A 76 -4.81 -1.89 5.16
N ASN A 77 -4.01 -2.89 4.80
CA ASN A 77 -4.37 -3.90 3.79
C ASN A 77 -5.61 -4.69 4.18
N HIS A 78 -5.71 -5.16 5.41
CA HIS A 78 -6.90 -5.88 5.87
C HIS A 78 -8.17 -5.04 5.72
N LEU A 79 -8.12 -3.76 6.09
CA LEU A 79 -9.26 -2.85 5.95
C LEU A 79 -9.59 -2.56 4.48
N CYS A 80 -8.58 -2.28 3.68
CA CYS A 80 -8.73 -1.89 2.28
C CYS A 80 -9.16 -3.05 1.39
N VAL A 81 -8.66 -4.26 1.60
CA VAL A 81 -9.07 -5.45 0.83
C VAL A 81 -10.55 -5.78 1.08
N ASP A 82 -11.01 -5.68 2.32
CA ASP A 82 -12.42 -5.89 2.64
C ASP A 82 -13.32 -4.84 1.96
N GLU A 83 -12.87 -3.60 1.85
CA GLU A 83 -13.60 -2.54 1.16
C GLU A 83 -13.61 -2.76 -0.36
N SER A 84 -12.47 -3.08 -0.97
CA SER A 84 -12.34 -3.24 -2.41
C SER A 84 -13.09 -4.46 -2.98
N ARG A 85 -13.44 -5.43 -2.16
CA ARG A 85 -14.32 -6.56 -2.56
C ARG A 85 -15.75 -6.13 -2.84
N LYS A 86 -16.18 -4.96 -2.34
CA LYS A 86 -17.56 -4.48 -2.45
C LYS A 86 -17.81 -3.70 -3.74
N ILE A 87 -16.76 -3.22 -4.41
CA ILE A 87 -16.85 -2.35 -5.57
C ILE A 87 -15.90 -2.81 -6.69
N PRO A 88 -16.24 -2.54 -7.99
CA PRO A 88 -15.29 -2.71 -9.08
C PRO A 88 -14.03 -1.85 -8.87
N PHE A 89 -12.92 -2.25 -9.50
CA PHE A 89 -11.68 -1.48 -9.43
C PHE A 89 -11.85 -0.12 -10.14
N TYR A 90 -12.13 0.90 -9.37
CA TYR A 90 -12.27 2.28 -9.82
C TYR A 90 -11.62 3.21 -8.78
N PRO A 91 -10.29 3.21 -8.70
CA PRO A 91 -9.60 3.88 -7.61
C PRO A 91 -9.66 5.40 -7.74
N LEU A 92 -9.70 6.07 -6.59
CA LEU A 92 -9.58 7.51 -6.46
C LEU A 92 -8.13 7.99 -6.69
N GLU A 93 -7.15 7.13 -6.42
CA GLU A 93 -5.72 7.44 -6.58
C GLU A 93 -5.36 7.65 -8.05
N ASP A 94 -4.54 8.66 -8.33
CA ASP A 94 -4.09 9.02 -9.68
C ASP A 94 -3.02 8.08 -10.25
N GLY A 95 -2.28 7.41 -9.38
CA GLY A 95 -1.21 6.51 -9.79
C GLY A 95 0.12 7.21 -10.12
N GLU A 96 0.30 8.46 -9.74
CA GLU A 96 1.49 9.24 -10.07
C GLU A 96 2.80 8.52 -9.69
N ASN A 97 2.90 8.01 -8.46
CA ASN A 97 4.07 7.28 -8.01
C ASN A 97 4.30 5.97 -8.79
N ILE A 98 3.22 5.30 -9.20
CA ILE A 98 3.31 4.07 -10.01
C ILE A 98 3.74 4.40 -11.42
N VAL A 99 3.25 5.50 -12.01
CA VAL A 99 3.68 5.96 -13.34
C VAL A 99 5.17 6.18 -13.36
N ASP A 100 5.72 6.94 -12.39
CA ASP A 100 7.15 7.24 -12.32
C ASP A 100 8.03 5.98 -12.27
N GLU A 101 7.64 4.99 -11.49
CA GLU A 101 8.39 3.74 -11.36
C GLU A 101 8.15 2.78 -12.53
N CYS A 102 6.90 2.66 -13.00
CA CYS A 102 6.57 1.79 -14.12
C CYS A 102 7.04 2.35 -15.47
N ASN A 103 7.20 3.67 -15.62
CA ASN A 103 7.73 4.27 -16.85
C ASN A 103 9.11 3.68 -17.21
N LYS A 104 9.96 3.46 -16.22
CA LYS A 104 11.27 2.81 -16.40
C LYS A 104 11.18 1.38 -16.97
N ILE A 105 10.05 0.69 -16.73
CA ILE A 105 9.86 -0.72 -17.06
C ILE A 105 8.92 -0.91 -18.25
N LEU A 106 7.82 -0.15 -18.30
CA LEU A 106 6.72 -0.30 -19.25
C LEU A 106 6.61 0.85 -20.25
N GLN A 107 7.38 1.92 -20.07
CA GLN A 107 7.30 3.15 -20.87
C GLN A 107 5.86 3.73 -20.90
N VAL A 108 5.19 3.77 -19.75
CA VAL A 108 3.85 4.33 -19.56
C VAL A 108 3.99 5.72 -18.96
N GLU A 109 3.46 6.73 -19.65
CA GLU A 109 3.47 8.13 -19.19
C GLU A 109 2.07 8.59 -18.75
N ASP A 110 1.02 7.91 -19.21
CA ASP A 110 -0.36 8.28 -18.95
C ASP A 110 -0.91 7.57 -17.70
N LYS A 111 -1.43 8.36 -16.76
CA LYS A 111 -2.09 7.88 -15.54
C LYS A 111 -3.33 7.04 -15.84
N ALA A 112 -4.08 7.38 -16.88
CA ALA A 112 -5.26 6.61 -17.28
C ALA A 112 -4.87 5.22 -17.82
N GLU A 113 -3.77 5.14 -18.58
CA GLU A 113 -3.23 3.86 -19.04
C GLU A 113 -2.80 2.98 -17.87
N ILE A 114 -2.13 3.53 -16.86
CA ILE A 114 -1.74 2.77 -15.65
C ILE A 114 -2.96 2.22 -14.92
N LYS A 115 -4.00 3.02 -14.71
CA LYS A 115 -5.24 2.55 -14.07
C LYS A 115 -5.89 1.42 -14.86
N TYR A 116 -5.96 1.55 -16.16
CA TYR A 116 -6.47 0.50 -17.05
C TYR A 116 -5.65 -0.79 -16.91
N LEU A 117 -4.32 -0.70 -17.03
CA LEU A 117 -3.42 -1.84 -16.93
C LEU A 117 -3.48 -2.53 -15.55
N LEU A 118 -3.65 -1.77 -14.47
CA LEU A 118 -3.90 -2.33 -13.14
C LEU A 118 -5.26 -3.04 -13.07
N GLY A 119 -6.26 -2.50 -13.78
CA GLY A 119 -7.61 -3.06 -13.81
C GLY A 119 -7.69 -4.46 -14.43
N VAL A 120 -6.81 -4.81 -15.38
CA VAL A 120 -6.79 -6.13 -16.04
C VAL A 120 -6.08 -7.21 -15.20
N LEU A 121 -5.43 -6.83 -14.11
CA LEU A 121 -4.73 -7.77 -13.24
C LEU A 121 -5.66 -8.49 -12.27
N SER A 122 -5.27 -9.68 -11.81
CA SER A 122 -5.93 -10.28 -10.65
C SER A 122 -5.77 -9.38 -9.41
N PRO A 123 -6.68 -9.45 -8.43
CA PRO A 123 -6.55 -8.66 -7.20
C PRO A 123 -5.20 -8.81 -6.52
N GLU A 124 -4.64 -10.02 -6.47
CA GLU A 124 -3.35 -10.30 -5.82
C GLU A 124 -2.15 -9.72 -6.60
N GLN A 125 -2.20 -9.79 -7.93
CA GLN A 125 -1.15 -9.20 -8.78
C GLN A 125 -1.19 -7.67 -8.70
N ARG A 126 -2.38 -7.10 -8.76
CA ARG A 126 -2.61 -5.66 -8.63
C ARG A 126 -2.09 -5.14 -7.30
N GLU A 127 -2.47 -5.80 -6.21
CA GLU A 127 -2.04 -5.43 -4.86
C GLU A 127 -0.51 -5.46 -4.72
N ALA A 128 0.13 -6.52 -5.20
CA ALA A 128 1.59 -6.63 -5.16
C ALA A 128 2.28 -5.50 -5.94
N ILE A 129 1.72 -5.08 -7.07
CA ILE A 129 2.26 -3.97 -7.88
C ILE A 129 2.04 -2.63 -7.18
N ILE A 130 0.86 -2.37 -6.61
CA ILE A 130 0.58 -1.15 -5.84
C ILE A 130 1.56 -1.03 -4.67
N LEU A 131 1.72 -2.09 -3.88
CA LEU A 131 2.65 -2.10 -2.74
C LEU A 131 4.11 -1.92 -3.19
N ARG A 132 4.52 -2.53 -4.29
CA ARG A 132 5.89 -2.44 -4.79
C ARG A 132 6.24 -1.07 -5.36
N PHE A 133 5.43 -0.56 -6.27
CA PHE A 133 5.73 0.63 -7.05
C PHE A 133 5.04 1.89 -6.52
N GLY A 134 3.85 1.76 -5.96
CA GLY A 134 3.14 2.89 -5.35
C GLY A 134 3.66 3.23 -3.96
N GLU A 135 3.91 2.22 -3.14
CA GLU A 135 4.30 2.38 -1.74
C GLU A 135 5.77 2.03 -1.46
N GLN A 136 6.50 1.57 -2.49
CA GLN A 136 7.94 1.27 -2.44
C GLN A 136 8.33 0.26 -1.35
N LEU A 137 7.48 -0.74 -1.12
CA LEU A 137 7.79 -1.82 -0.20
C LEU A 137 8.79 -2.81 -0.81
N SER A 138 9.66 -3.37 0.02
CA SER A 138 10.50 -4.50 -0.35
C SER A 138 9.66 -5.78 -0.51
N PHE A 139 10.17 -6.78 -1.22
CA PHE A 139 9.45 -8.05 -1.36
C PHE A 139 9.21 -8.78 -0.04
N ASP A 140 10.11 -8.63 0.93
CA ASP A 140 9.92 -9.16 2.28
C ASP A 140 8.75 -8.45 2.99
N GLU A 141 8.66 -7.14 2.87
CA GLU A 141 7.55 -6.34 3.41
C GLU A 141 6.22 -6.69 2.72
N ILE A 142 6.21 -6.80 1.38
CA ILE A 142 5.02 -7.20 0.61
C ILE A 142 4.54 -8.59 1.05
N ALA A 143 5.46 -9.54 1.20
CA ALA A 143 5.16 -10.89 1.67
C ALA A 143 4.45 -10.87 3.04
N LYS A 144 4.94 -10.05 3.97
CA LYS A 144 4.32 -9.86 5.29
C LYS A 144 2.92 -9.24 5.18
N VAL A 145 2.78 -8.16 4.39
CA VAL A 145 1.49 -7.47 4.20
C VAL A 145 0.45 -8.41 3.58
N MET A 146 0.83 -9.17 2.58
CA MET A 146 -0.08 -10.06 1.84
C MET A 146 -0.23 -11.46 2.44
N GLY A 147 0.47 -11.77 3.54
CA GLY A 147 0.41 -13.08 4.18
C GLY A 147 0.91 -14.23 3.30
N CYS A 148 1.94 -14.00 2.50
CA CYS A 148 2.55 -14.99 1.63
C CYS A 148 4.07 -15.05 1.83
N ASN A 149 4.77 -15.97 1.15
CA ASN A 149 6.21 -15.97 1.15
C ASN A 149 6.80 -14.97 0.13
N MET A 150 8.07 -14.62 0.30
CA MET A 150 8.74 -13.64 -0.57
C MET A 150 8.77 -14.06 -2.05
N ARG A 151 8.93 -15.35 -2.33
CA ARG A 151 8.92 -15.89 -3.69
C ARG A 151 7.56 -15.70 -4.37
N THR A 152 6.47 -15.87 -3.63
CA THR A 152 5.10 -15.60 -4.11
C THR A 152 4.91 -14.11 -4.40
N ALA A 153 5.37 -13.23 -3.52
CA ALA A 153 5.30 -11.78 -3.74
C ALA A 153 6.06 -11.37 -5.01
N GLN A 154 7.29 -11.87 -5.19
CA GLN A 154 8.08 -11.66 -6.41
C GLN A 154 7.38 -12.17 -7.67
N SER A 155 6.77 -13.36 -7.59
CA SER A 155 6.05 -13.98 -8.71
C SER A 155 4.82 -13.17 -9.10
N ARG A 156 4.05 -12.65 -8.13
CA ARG A 156 2.88 -11.80 -8.37
C ARG A 156 3.26 -10.52 -9.11
N VAL A 157 4.31 -9.84 -8.68
CA VAL A 157 4.82 -8.62 -9.36
C VAL A 157 5.29 -8.96 -10.77
N ARG A 158 6.12 -9.99 -10.94
CA ARG A 158 6.66 -10.39 -12.25
C ARG A 158 5.56 -10.75 -13.24
N HIS A 159 4.58 -11.56 -12.83
CA HIS A 159 3.47 -11.96 -13.68
C HIS A 159 2.55 -10.79 -13.97
N GLY A 160 2.28 -9.93 -13.00
CA GLY A 160 1.51 -8.71 -13.22
C GLY A 160 2.14 -7.82 -14.28
N LEU A 161 3.43 -7.52 -14.16
CA LEU A 161 4.18 -6.76 -15.17
C LEU A 161 4.15 -7.41 -16.56
N LYS A 162 4.24 -8.74 -16.63
CA LYS A 162 4.14 -9.47 -17.91
C LYS A 162 2.78 -9.30 -18.56
N ILE A 163 1.70 -9.37 -17.78
CA ILE A 163 0.33 -9.15 -18.27
C ILE A 163 0.17 -7.70 -18.75
N MET A 164 0.62 -6.72 -17.97
CA MET A 164 0.56 -5.31 -18.34
C MET A 164 1.29 -5.03 -19.66
N ARG A 165 2.49 -5.57 -19.85
CA ARG A 165 3.24 -5.45 -21.12
C ARG A 165 2.50 -6.07 -22.31
N LYS A 166 1.89 -7.24 -22.12
CA LYS A 166 1.11 -7.90 -23.16
C LYS A 166 -0.10 -7.07 -23.54
N GLU A 167 -0.83 -6.58 -22.57
CA GLU A 167 -2.03 -5.74 -22.78
C GLU A 167 -1.67 -4.43 -23.48
N GLN A 168 -0.59 -3.79 -23.07
CA GLN A 168 -0.08 -2.57 -23.72
C GLN A 168 0.25 -2.77 -25.20
N ARG A 169 0.81 -3.92 -25.58
CA ARG A 169 1.09 -4.26 -26.98
C ARG A 169 -0.18 -4.51 -27.79
N ASN A 170 -1.20 -5.10 -27.16
CA ASN A 170 -2.46 -5.41 -27.83
C ASN A 170 -3.34 -4.16 -28.02
N GLY A 171 -3.18 -3.14 -27.17
CA GLY A 171 -3.90 -1.87 -27.25
C GLY A 171 -3.29 -0.83 -28.21
N ARG A 172 -2.11 -1.13 -28.75
CA ARG A 172 -1.45 -0.35 -29.82
C ARG A 172 -1.64 -1.03 -31.16
#